data_7f16aa210e5dfe8500693620018c6f44
#
_entry.id   7f16aa210e5dfe8500693620018c6f44
#
_cell.length_a   1.000
_cell.length_b   1.000
_cell.length_c   1.000
_cell.angle_alpha   90.00
_cell.angle_beta   90.00
_cell.angle_gamma   90.00
#
_symmetry.space_group_name_H-M   'P 1'
#
loop_
_entity.id
_entity.type
_entity.pdbx_description
1 polymer ?
#
loop_
_entity_poly.entity_id
_entity_poly.type
_entity_poly.pdbx_seq_one_letter_code
_entity_poly.pdbx_strand_id
1 'polypeptide(L)'
;MNLTKVETMSKQILIIEDDGDILQVLETVLTYNEFSVTGIPGTEDIFESIEKYKPDLILTDYLLSGLNGGRICQLIKSNKETCHLPVMLISAYPELATSFGNFGFDAFINKPFNIGELVEKIDELLEK
;
A
#
# COMPACT_ATOMS: atom_id res chain seq x y z
N MET A 1 16.10 -21.81 -17.55
CA MET A 1 15.98 -21.19 -16.98
C MET A 1 14.85 -20.59 -16.82
N ASN A 2 14.48 -20.15 -16.06
CA ASN A 2 13.21 -19.72 -15.74
C ASN A 2 13.17 -18.32 -15.27
N LEU A 3 13.93 -17.47 -15.94
CA LEU A 3 13.92 -16.06 -15.60
C LEU A 3 12.55 -15.46 -15.77
N THR A 4 11.84 -15.90 -16.81
CA THR A 4 10.50 -15.40 -17.03
C THR A 4 9.59 -15.77 -15.88
N LYS A 5 9.74 -16.96 -15.36
CA LYS A 5 8.93 -17.40 -14.24
C LYS A 5 9.22 -16.55 -13.01
N VAL A 6 10.48 -16.22 -12.77
CA VAL A 6 10.83 -15.36 -11.66
C VAL A 6 10.16 -13.98 -11.80
N GLU A 7 10.19 -13.45 -13.03
CA GLU A 7 9.57 -12.15 -13.27
C GLU A 7 8.08 -12.18 -13.04
N THR A 8 7.42 -13.26 -13.45
CA THR A 8 5.97 -13.34 -13.27
C THR A 8 5.58 -13.55 -11.82
N MET A 9 6.57 -13.80 -10.95
CA MET A 9 6.30 -13.97 -9.53
C MET A 9 6.60 -12.73 -8.72
N SER A 10 6.89 -11.60 -9.39
CA SER A 10 7.04 -10.34 -8.71
C SER A 10 5.76 -9.98 -8.00
N LYS A 11 5.89 -9.47 -6.78
CA LYS A 11 4.73 -9.06 -6.01
C LYS A 11 4.21 -7.72 -6.52
N GLN A 12 2.89 -7.60 -6.53
CA GLN A 12 2.20 -6.43 -7.05
C GLN A 12 1.85 -5.50 -5.89
N ILE A 13 2.30 -4.25 -5.97
CA ILE A 13 1.99 -3.26 -4.94
C ILE A 13 1.15 -2.16 -5.56
N LEU A 14 0.01 -1.90 -4.96
CA LEU A 14 -0.84 -0.80 -5.35
C LEU A 14 -0.57 0.35 -4.40
N ILE A 15 -0.12 1.48 -4.94
CA ILE A 15 0.15 2.68 -4.15
C ILE A 15 -0.96 3.68 -4.40
N ILE A 16 -1.55 4.20 -3.33
CA ILE A 16 -2.58 5.23 -3.43
C ILE A 16 -2.01 6.49 -2.78
N GLU A 17 -1.64 7.46 -3.60
CA GLU A 17 -0.95 8.66 -3.15
C GLU A 17 -1.24 9.79 -4.12
N ASP A 18 -1.84 10.88 -3.65
CA ASP A 18 -2.21 11.97 -4.54
C ASP A 18 -1.10 13.02 -4.73
N ASP A 19 -0.02 12.95 -3.97
CA ASP A 19 1.14 13.81 -4.19
C ASP A 19 2.03 13.13 -5.24
N GLY A 20 2.11 13.73 -6.42
CA GLY A 20 2.83 13.12 -7.54
C GLY A 20 4.31 12.92 -7.29
N ASP A 21 4.93 13.83 -6.54
CA ASP A 21 6.36 13.70 -6.24
C ASP A 21 6.61 12.52 -5.31
N ILE A 22 5.78 12.38 -4.29
CA ILE A 22 5.92 11.27 -3.36
C ILE A 22 5.63 9.95 -4.07
N LEU A 23 4.60 9.93 -4.90
CA LEU A 23 4.26 8.74 -5.67
C LEU A 23 5.42 8.30 -6.54
N GLN A 24 6.07 9.27 -7.22
CA GLN A 24 7.19 8.96 -8.08
C GLN A 24 8.35 8.35 -7.30
N VAL A 25 8.64 8.91 -6.12
CA VAL A 25 9.71 8.36 -5.27
C VAL A 25 9.38 6.92 -4.87
N LEU A 26 8.15 6.70 -4.44
CA LEU A 26 7.73 5.35 -4.03
C LEU A 26 7.82 4.37 -5.19
N GLU A 27 7.35 4.78 -6.37
CA GLU A 27 7.42 3.92 -7.54
C GLU A 27 8.86 3.57 -7.89
N THR A 28 9.74 4.56 -7.84
CA THR A 28 11.15 4.36 -8.19
C THR A 28 11.81 3.39 -7.22
N VAL A 29 11.61 3.63 -5.92
CA VAL A 29 12.26 2.81 -4.88
C VAL A 29 11.76 1.37 -4.92
N LEU A 30 10.45 1.20 -5.05
CA LEU A 30 9.90 -0.15 -5.00
C LEU A 30 10.18 -0.93 -6.27
N THR A 31 10.22 -0.25 -7.42
CA THR A 31 10.61 -0.90 -8.67
C THR A 31 12.07 -1.34 -8.59
N TYR A 32 12.92 -0.50 -8.00
CA TYR A 32 14.32 -0.85 -7.83
C TYR A 32 14.46 -2.11 -6.95
N ASN A 33 13.55 -2.30 -6.02
CA ASN A 33 13.57 -3.48 -5.14
C ASN A 33 12.75 -4.62 -5.72
N GLU A 34 12.49 -4.57 -7.03
CA GLU A 34 11.94 -5.70 -7.79
C GLU A 34 10.48 -5.99 -7.54
N PHE A 35 9.74 -5.00 -7.04
CA PHE A 35 8.29 -5.11 -6.97
C PHE A 35 7.68 -4.58 -8.27
N SER A 36 6.50 -5.10 -8.61
CA SER A 36 5.69 -4.51 -9.66
C SER A 36 4.77 -3.50 -9.00
N VAL A 37 4.76 -2.27 -9.53
CA VAL A 37 4.11 -1.16 -8.84
C VAL A 37 3.08 -0.51 -9.73
N THR A 38 1.91 -0.26 -9.18
CA THR A 38 0.88 0.55 -9.82
C THR A 38 0.53 1.68 -8.87
N GLY A 39 0.61 2.92 -9.35
CA GLY A 39 0.27 4.08 -8.54
C GLY A 39 -0.98 4.75 -9.04
N ILE A 40 -1.88 5.09 -8.12
CA ILE A 40 -3.08 5.85 -8.45
C ILE A 40 -3.20 7.00 -7.45
N PRO A 41 -3.79 8.13 -7.89
CA PRO A 41 -3.88 9.30 -7.00
C PRO A 41 -4.97 9.18 -5.95
N GLY A 42 -5.92 8.29 -6.14
CA GLY A 42 -7.01 8.09 -5.21
C GLY A 42 -7.99 7.09 -5.79
N THR A 43 -9.01 6.77 -5.03
CA THR A 43 -10.04 5.86 -5.51
C THR A 43 -11.34 6.18 -4.81
N GLU A 44 -12.45 6.01 -5.52
CA GLU A 44 -13.78 6.12 -4.93
C GLU A 44 -14.37 4.74 -4.67
N ASP A 45 -13.72 3.71 -5.20
CA ASP A 45 -14.17 2.33 -5.01
C ASP A 45 -12.93 1.45 -4.94
N ILE A 46 -12.52 1.15 -3.70
CA ILE A 46 -11.31 0.37 -3.52
C ILE A 46 -11.44 -1.05 -4.05
N PHE A 47 -12.65 -1.60 -4.01
CA PHE A 47 -12.85 -2.98 -4.47
C PHE A 47 -12.68 -3.07 -5.99
N GLU A 48 -13.12 -2.04 -6.71
CA GLU A 48 -12.91 -2.00 -8.15
C GLU A 48 -11.41 -1.90 -8.46
N SER A 49 -10.68 -1.10 -7.69
CA SER A 49 -9.24 -0.97 -7.88
C SER A 49 -8.53 -2.29 -7.61
N ILE A 50 -8.94 -3.00 -6.56
CA ILE A 50 -8.34 -4.29 -6.22
C ILE A 50 -8.60 -5.30 -7.34
N GLU A 51 -9.81 -5.31 -7.86
CA GLU A 51 -10.16 -6.21 -8.95
C GLU A 51 -9.32 -5.92 -10.20
N LYS A 52 -9.14 -4.64 -10.48
CA LYS A 52 -8.43 -4.21 -11.69
C LYS A 52 -6.94 -4.48 -11.62
N TYR A 53 -6.33 -4.16 -10.49
CA TYR A 53 -4.87 -4.20 -10.37
C TYR A 53 -4.34 -5.42 -9.68
N LYS A 54 -5.18 -6.16 -8.97
CA LYS A 54 -4.83 -7.43 -8.32
C LYS A 54 -3.57 -7.34 -7.48
N PRO A 55 -3.56 -6.44 -6.51
CA PRO A 55 -2.35 -6.24 -5.70
C PRO A 55 -2.15 -7.36 -4.68
N ASP A 56 -0.88 -7.55 -4.30
CA ASP A 56 -0.53 -8.40 -3.19
C ASP A 56 -0.42 -7.61 -1.89
N LEU A 57 -0.27 -6.28 -2.01
CA LEU A 57 -0.16 -5.39 -0.87
C LEU A 57 -0.63 -4.01 -1.31
N ILE A 58 -1.28 -3.29 -0.41
CA ILE A 58 -1.74 -1.93 -0.68
C ILE A 58 -1.01 -0.98 0.25
N LEU A 59 -0.41 0.06 -0.35
CA LEU A 59 0.30 1.11 0.36
C LEU A 59 -0.49 2.39 0.12
N THR A 60 -1.09 2.94 1.16
CA THR A 60 -1.97 4.10 0.97
C THR A 60 -1.63 5.23 1.91
N ASP A 61 -1.65 6.45 1.38
CA ASP A 61 -1.61 7.64 2.22
C ASP A 61 -2.95 7.78 2.94
N TYR A 62 -2.93 8.48 4.06
CA TYR A 62 -4.16 8.72 4.81
C TYR A 62 -4.97 9.84 4.16
N LEU A 63 -4.31 10.98 3.89
CA LEU A 63 -5.00 12.14 3.36
C LEU A 63 -5.08 12.05 1.85
N LEU A 64 -6.26 11.72 1.37
CA LEU A 64 -6.52 11.58 -0.06
C LEU A 64 -7.82 12.31 -0.36
N SER A 65 -7.97 12.80 -1.59
CA SER A 65 -9.27 13.23 -2.05
C SER A 65 -10.09 11.97 -2.35
N GLY A 66 -11.35 12.00 -2.03
CA GLY A 66 -12.19 10.81 -2.14
C GLY A 66 -12.14 10.03 -0.85
N LEU A 67 -11.96 8.72 -0.92
CA LEU A 67 -11.84 7.89 0.27
C LEU A 67 -10.49 8.13 0.92
N ASN A 68 -10.48 8.41 2.22
CA ASN A 68 -9.19 8.53 2.91
C ASN A 68 -8.63 7.13 3.21
N GLY A 69 -7.32 7.10 3.55
CA GLY A 69 -6.63 5.84 3.74
C GLY A 69 -7.17 4.99 4.87
N GLY A 70 -7.64 5.63 5.95
CA GLY A 70 -8.24 4.89 7.06
C GLY A 70 -9.50 4.18 6.63
N ARG A 71 -10.34 4.88 5.85
CA ARG A 71 -11.58 4.27 5.36
C ARG A 71 -11.27 3.14 4.39
N ILE A 72 -10.25 3.33 3.56
CA ILE A 72 -9.82 2.29 2.64
C ILE A 72 -9.43 1.03 3.44
N CYS A 73 -8.65 1.20 4.50
CA CYS A 73 -8.27 0.08 5.36
C CYS A 73 -9.50 -0.62 5.92
N GLN A 74 -10.44 0.13 6.45
CA GLN A 74 -11.64 -0.44 7.05
C GLN A 74 -12.43 -1.26 6.05
N LEU A 75 -12.57 -0.72 4.84
CA LEU A 75 -13.34 -1.41 3.81
C LEU A 75 -12.67 -2.73 3.42
N ILE A 76 -11.34 -2.71 3.24
CA ILE A 76 -10.61 -3.91 2.87
C ILE A 76 -10.72 -4.95 3.97
N LYS A 77 -10.54 -4.54 5.22
CA LYS A 77 -10.48 -5.49 6.33
C LYS A 77 -11.84 -6.02 6.75
N SER A 78 -12.91 -5.34 6.39
CA SER A 78 -14.25 -5.81 6.74
C SER A 78 -14.89 -6.67 5.68
N ASN A 79 -14.20 -6.91 4.55
CA ASN A 79 -14.72 -7.74 3.48
C ASN A 79 -13.93 -9.05 3.46
N LYS A 80 -14.63 -10.18 3.57
CA LYS A 80 -13.93 -11.46 3.72
C LYS A 80 -13.13 -11.85 2.48
N GLU A 81 -13.42 -11.25 1.34
CA GLU A 81 -12.67 -11.56 0.13
C GLU A 81 -11.37 -10.76 0.02
N THR A 82 -11.25 -9.66 0.78
CA THR A 82 -10.06 -8.82 0.71
C THR A 82 -9.35 -8.67 2.05
N CYS A 83 -9.92 -9.15 3.14
CA CYS A 83 -9.35 -8.90 4.47
C CYS A 83 -7.96 -9.51 4.64
N HIS A 84 -7.59 -10.45 3.78
CA HIS A 84 -6.26 -11.07 3.84
C HIS A 84 -5.16 -10.17 3.25
N LEU A 85 -5.54 -9.15 2.47
CA LEU A 85 -4.54 -8.29 1.83
C LEU A 85 -3.86 -7.42 2.87
N PRO A 86 -2.52 -7.41 2.89
CA PRO A 86 -1.80 -6.48 3.77
C PRO A 86 -2.03 -5.05 3.32
N VAL A 87 -2.27 -4.16 4.28
CA VAL A 87 -2.46 -2.73 4.01
C VAL A 87 -1.50 -1.95 4.87
N MET A 88 -0.68 -1.14 4.25
CA MET A 88 0.26 -0.27 4.95
C MET A 88 -0.22 1.17 4.80
N LEU A 89 -0.35 1.88 5.91
CA LEU A 89 -0.81 3.25 5.93
C LEU A 89 0.38 4.18 6.09
N ILE A 90 0.43 5.23 5.27
CA ILE A 90 1.45 6.27 5.37
C ILE A 90 0.77 7.57 5.78
N SER A 91 1.36 8.29 6.73
CA SER A 91 0.79 9.56 7.15
C SER A 91 1.85 10.43 7.83
N ALA A 92 1.68 11.74 7.67
CA ALA A 92 2.48 12.71 8.43
C ALA A 92 1.96 12.89 9.84
N TYR A 93 0.87 12.22 10.18
CA TYR A 93 0.20 12.39 11.47
C TYR A 93 0.36 11.10 12.28
N PRO A 94 1.44 10.99 13.09
CA PRO A 94 1.70 9.73 13.80
C PRO A 94 0.62 9.35 14.79
N GLU A 95 -0.15 10.33 15.28
CA GLU A 95 -1.23 10.03 16.22
C GLU A 95 -2.32 9.18 15.60
N LEU A 96 -2.38 9.09 14.27
CA LEU A 96 -3.35 8.22 13.62
C LEU A 96 -3.11 6.75 13.92
N ALA A 97 -1.88 6.41 14.26
CA ALA A 97 -1.57 5.01 14.57
C ALA A 97 -2.20 4.57 15.89
N THR A 98 -2.47 5.51 16.81
CA THR A 98 -2.95 5.16 18.14
C THR A 98 -4.21 5.88 18.55
N SER A 99 -4.44 7.13 18.08
CA SER A 99 -5.49 7.99 18.62
C SER A 99 -6.81 7.86 17.91
N PHE A 100 -6.79 7.53 16.63
CA PHE A 100 -8.03 7.49 15.84
C PHE A 100 -8.60 6.09 15.75
N GLY A 101 -8.22 5.23 16.66
CA GLY A 101 -8.75 3.89 16.70
C GLY A 101 -8.08 3.01 15.67
N ASN A 102 -8.63 1.83 15.58
CA ASN A 102 -8.03 0.78 14.77
C ASN A 102 -8.69 0.74 13.40
N PHE A 103 -7.96 1.23 12.40
CA PHE A 103 -8.42 1.13 11.02
C PHE A 103 -8.16 -0.28 10.45
N GLY A 104 -7.39 -1.09 11.15
CA GLY A 104 -7.11 -2.44 10.70
C GLY A 104 -5.90 -2.55 9.80
N PHE A 105 -5.09 -1.48 9.67
CA PHE A 105 -3.89 -1.60 8.85
C PHE A 105 -2.90 -2.55 9.49
N ASP A 106 -2.05 -3.12 8.64
CA ASP A 106 -1.06 -4.10 9.09
C ASP A 106 0.26 -3.45 9.44
N ALA A 107 0.52 -2.26 8.92
CA ALA A 107 1.73 -1.49 9.25
C ALA A 107 1.45 -0.02 9.05
N PHE A 108 2.26 0.81 9.71
CA PHE A 108 2.13 2.26 9.65
C PHE A 108 3.51 2.85 9.46
N ILE A 109 3.63 3.82 8.56
CA ILE A 109 4.87 4.54 8.30
C ILE A 109 4.62 6.03 8.42
N ASN A 110 5.48 6.71 9.18
CA ASN A 110 5.42 8.17 9.29
C ASN A 110 6.07 8.83 8.09
N LYS A 111 5.52 9.94 7.66
CA LYS A 111 6.20 10.83 6.72
C LYS A 111 6.96 11.89 7.50
N PRO A 112 8.17 12.23 7.09
CA PRO A 112 8.96 11.64 6.02
C PRO A 112 9.43 10.24 6.40
N PHE A 113 9.46 9.35 5.42
CA PHE A 113 9.75 7.96 5.73
C PHE A 113 11.20 7.62 5.38
N ASN A 114 11.69 6.59 6.04
CA ASN A 114 12.99 5.99 5.77
C ASN A 114 12.77 4.87 4.76
N ILE A 115 13.50 4.94 3.64
CA ILE A 115 13.32 3.99 2.55
C ILE A 115 13.59 2.56 2.99
N GLY A 116 14.68 2.37 3.74
CA GLY A 116 15.02 1.03 4.23
C GLY A 116 13.94 0.44 5.12
N GLU A 117 13.39 1.27 6.00
CA GLU A 117 12.30 0.82 6.87
C GLU A 117 11.06 0.46 6.07
N LEU A 118 10.74 1.27 5.05
CA LEU A 118 9.59 1.02 4.22
C LEU A 118 9.70 -0.34 3.52
N VAL A 119 10.84 -0.59 2.88
CA VAL A 119 11.06 -1.83 2.15
C VAL A 119 11.04 -3.01 3.10
N GLU A 120 11.66 -2.87 4.26
CA GLU A 120 11.71 -3.94 5.24
C GLU A 120 10.31 -4.33 5.71
N LYS A 121 9.46 -3.33 5.97
CA LYS A 121 8.09 -3.62 6.41
C LYS A 121 7.28 -4.28 5.31
N ILE A 122 7.48 -3.86 4.07
CA ILE A 122 6.78 -4.49 2.95
C ILE A 122 7.20 -5.94 2.84
N ASP A 123 8.50 -6.21 2.91
CA ASP A 123 9.00 -7.58 2.84
C ASP A 123 8.40 -8.45 3.94
N GLU A 124 8.35 -7.92 5.17
CA GLU A 124 7.79 -8.66 6.29
C GLU A 124 6.33 -9.02 6.06
N LEU A 125 5.56 -8.07 5.53
CA LEU A 125 4.14 -8.33 5.31
C LEU A 125 3.92 -9.35 4.20
N LEU A 126 4.77 -9.32 3.17
CA LEU A 126 4.59 -10.21 2.03
C LEU A 126 5.09 -11.62 2.28
N GLU A 127 5.92 -11.82 3.30
CA GLU A 127 6.44 -13.14 3.63
C GLU A 127 5.47 -13.97 4.45
N LYS A 128 4.38 -13.37 4.90
CA LYS A 128 3.43 -14.08 5.76
C LYS A 128 2.37 -14.81 5.00
#